data_850744f2ef0f6bd431534e0dcefcd898
#
_entry.id   850744f2ef0f6bd431534e0dcefcd898
#
_cell.length_a   1.000
_cell.length_b   1.000
_cell.length_c   1.000
_cell.angle_alpha   90.00
_cell.angle_beta   90.00
_cell.angle_gamma   90.00
#
_symmetry.space_group_name_H-M   'P 1'
#
loop_
_entity.id
_entity.type
_entity.pdbx_description
1 polymer ?
#
loop_
_entity_poly.entity_id
_entity_poly.type
_entity_poly.pdbx_seq_one_letter_code
_entity_poly.pdbx_strand_id
1 'polypeptide(L)'
;MNSIRFVATAALLAAGSTTCLFAQNTRATVTGKIVDNTKEPVIGALVTVKNESTGFTVSAATDANGNYTIREIPLGSPYTITAKYIGYGDQKRTGYSLNQGDMLRVDFTMSDQSQELKEIEVVANSLKKNVDNEGASTSVTAQDIKKLPVNGRNFTSLIDLSPLSN
;
A
#
# COMPACT_ATOMS: atom_id res chain seq x y z
N MET A 1 -0.87 68.43 -32.93
CA MET A 1 0.02 67.31 -33.47
C MET A 1 0.62 66.44 -32.38
N ASN A 2 0.68 66.89 -31.13
CA ASN A 2 1.26 66.10 -30.01
C ASN A 2 0.30 65.06 -29.42
N SER A 3 -1.02 65.30 -29.45
CA SER A 3 -2.05 64.41 -28.88
C SER A 3 -2.12 63.04 -29.58
N ILE A 4 -1.90 63.02 -30.91
CA ILE A 4 -1.96 61.79 -31.70
C ILE A 4 -0.72 60.88 -31.40
N ARG A 5 0.41 61.47 -31.12
CA ARG A 5 1.63 60.75 -30.75
C ARG A 5 1.52 60.08 -29.38
N PHE A 6 0.85 60.72 -28.41
CA PHE A 6 0.60 60.16 -27.08
C PHE A 6 -0.39 58.97 -27.12
N VAL A 7 -1.42 59.05 -27.96
CA VAL A 7 -2.38 57.98 -28.14
C VAL A 7 -1.73 56.76 -28.83
N ALA A 8 -0.87 57.00 -29.82
CA ALA A 8 -0.15 55.91 -30.51
C ALA A 8 0.86 55.22 -29.60
N THR A 9 1.56 55.93 -28.72
CA THR A 9 2.49 55.31 -27.77
C THR A 9 1.76 54.56 -26.67
N ALA A 10 0.62 55.03 -26.18
CA ALA A 10 -0.21 54.33 -25.20
C ALA A 10 -0.81 53.04 -25.78
N ALA A 11 -1.21 53.02 -27.04
CA ALA A 11 -1.71 51.84 -27.72
C ALA A 11 -0.62 50.76 -27.94
N LEU A 12 0.61 51.20 -28.19
CA LEU A 12 1.74 50.26 -28.39
C LEU A 12 2.20 49.58 -27.07
N LEU A 13 2.05 50.28 -25.94
CA LEU A 13 2.36 49.70 -24.62
C LEU A 13 1.28 48.69 -24.17
N ALA A 14 0.03 48.86 -24.57
CA ALA A 14 -1.05 47.92 -24.21
C ALA A 14 -1.03 46.60 -24.98
N ALA A 15 -0.37 46.55 -26.15
CA ALA A 15 -0.27 45.37 -26.99
C ALA A 15 0.84 44.35 -26.55
N GLY A 16 1.72 44.77 -25.63
CA GLY A 16 2.91 43.99 -25.24
C GLY A 16 2.74 43.02 -24.06
N SER A 17 1.57 42.98 -23.39
CA SER A 17 1.39 42.24 -22.15
C SER A 17 0.52 40.97 -22.29
N THR A 18 0.64 40.22 -23.41
CA THR A 18 0.18 38.83 -23.43
C THR A 18 1.19 37.97 -22.67
N THR A 19 1.19 38.01 -21.35
CA THR A 19 1.86 37.03 -20.53
C THR A 19 1.18 35.70 -20.77
N CYS A 20 1.88 34.80 -21.47
CA CYS A 20 1.51 33.39 -21.53
C CYS A 20 1.48 32.87 -20.08
N LEU A 21 0.31 32.79 -19.50
CA LEU A 21 0.07 32.04 -18.27
C LEU A 21 0.29 30.57 -18.62
N PHE A 22 1.50 30.09 -18.44
CA PHE A 22 1.76 28.64 -18.42
C PHE A 22 0.98 28.11 -17.20
N ALA A 23 -0.12 27.43 -17.46
CA ALA A 23 -0.84 26.69 -16.43
C ALA A 23 0.16 25.67 -15.83
N GLN A 24 0.67 25.98 -14.66
CA GLN A 24 1.56 25.08 -13.95
C GLN A 24 0.77 23.82 -13.61
N ASN A 25 1.17 22.69 -14.17
CA ASN A 25 0.55 21.41 -13.88
C ASN A 25 0.85 21.06 -12.42
N THR A 26 -0.11 21.30 -11.54
CA THR A 26 0.00 21.07 -10.08
C THR A 26 -0.23 19.62 -9.71
N ARG A 27 -0.21 18.72 -10.69
CA ARG A 27 -0.57 17.30 -10.50
C ARG A 27 0.53 16.40 -10.99
N ALA A 28 0.58 15.20 -10.43
CA ALA A 28 1.53 14.16 -10.82
C ALA A 28 0.88 13.15 -11.77
N THR A 29 1.72 12.37 -12.43
CA THR A 29 1.32 11.28 -13.33
C THR A 29 2.01 10.01 -12.90
N VAL A 30 1.28 8.89 -12.85
CA VAL A 30 1.84 7.55 -12.66
C VAL A 30 1.67 6.77 -13.95
N THR A 31 2.74 6.16 -14.42
CA THR A 31 2.76 5.34 -15.62
C THR A 31 3.52 4.04 -15.38
N GLY A 32 3.35 3.06 -16.24
CA GLY A 32 4.10 1.81 -16.15
C GLY A 32 3.59 0.74 -17.10
N LYS A 33 4.19 -0.44 -16.98
CA LYS A 33 3.83 -1.61 -17.75
C LYS A 33 3.55 -2.79 -16.82
N ILE A 34 2.55 -3.58 -17.17
CA ILE A 34 2.24 -4.85 -16.48
C ILE A 34 2.53 -5.99 -17.44
N VAL A 35 3.34 -6.92 -16.99
CA VAL A 35 3.67 -8.16 -17.70
C VAL A 35 3.44 -9.35 -16.79
N ASP A 36 3.29 -10.53 -17.36
CA ASP A 36 3.29 -11.78 -16.63
C ASP A 36 4.71 -12.35 -16.45
N ASN A 37 4.81 -13.56 -15.89
CA ASN A 37 6.08 -14.26 -15.69
C ASN A 37 6.78 -14.62 -17.01
N THR A 38 6.05 -14.70 -18.13
CA THR A 38 6.58 -14.98 -19.46
C THR A 38 6.97 -13.71 -20.20
N LYS A 39 6.82 -12.52 -19.54
CA LYS A 39 7.02 -11.18 -20.08
C LYS A 39 5.98 -10.77 -21.14
N GLU A 40 4.87 -11.47 -21.20
CA GLU A 40 3.73 -11.08 -22.01
C GLU A 40 2.93 -9.95 -21.36
N PRO A 41 2.40 -9.00 -22.16
CA PRO A 41 1.64 -7.88 -21.63
C PRO A 41 0.29 -8.36 -21.05
N VAL A 42 -0.03 -7.97 -19.83
CA VAL A 42 -1.33 -8.25 -19.21
C VAL A 42 -2.30 -7.15 -19.60
N ILE A 43 -3.28 -7.48 -20.44
CA ILE A 43 -4.28 -6.55 -20.98
C ILE A 43 -5.48 -6.45 -20.04
N GLY A 44 -5.95 -5.23 -19.75
CA GLY A 44 -7.12 -5.01 -18.91
C GLY A 44 -6.88 -5.19 -17.41
N ALA A 45 -5.63 -5.28 -16.97
CA ALA A 45 -5.30 -5.29 -15.56
C ALA A 45 -5.65 -3.93 -14.91
N LEU A 46 -6.29 -3.96 -13.76
CA LEU A 46 -6.68 -2.76 -13.02
C LEU A 46 -5.53 -2.28 -12.15
N VAL A 47 -5.04 -1.07 -12.41
CA VAL A 47 -4.07 -0.38 -11.56
C VAL A 47 -4.78 0.67 -10.74
N THR A 48 -4.66 0.60 -9.43
CA THR A 48 -5.25 1.54 -8.48
C THR A 48 -4.14 2.27 -7.74
N VAL A 49 -4.21 3.60 -7.74
CA VAL A 49 -3.34 4.49 -6.97
C VAL A 49 -4.15 5.08 -5.83
N LYS A 50 -3.72 4.84 -4.59
CA LYS A 50 -4.39 5.31 -3.37
C LYS A 50 -3.44 6.12 -2.51
N ASN A 51 -3.88 7.29 -2.08
CA ASN A 51 -3.20 8.06 -1.04
C ASN A 51 -3.69 7.59 0.34
N GLU A 52 -2.79 7.09 1.16
CA GLU A 52 -3.14 6.53 2.47
C GLU A 52 -3.47 7.62 3.50
N SER A 53 -2.98 8.85 3.31
CA SER A 53 -3.24 9.96 4.22
C SER A 53 -4.59 10.63 3.95
N THR A 54 -4.97 10.79 2.67
CA THR A 54 -6.19 11.52 2.28
C THR A 54 -7.34 10.60 1.87
N GLY A 55 -7.06 9.31 1.60
CA GLY A 55 -8.02 8.37 1.06
C GLY A 55 -8.33 8.56 -0.43
N PHE A 56 -7.68 9.52 -1.12
CA PHE A 56 -7.85 9.70 -2.56
C PHE A 56 -7.50 8.41 -3.30
N THR A 57 -8.38 8.01 -4.22
CA THR A 57 -8.20 6.78 -4.99
C THR A 57 -8.57 7.02 -6.45
N VAL A 58 -7.73 6.55 -7.35
CA VAL A 58 -7.96 6.60 -8.80
C VAL A 58 -7.44 5.31 -9.42
N SER A 59 -8.09 4.86 -10.49
CA SER A 59 -7.72 3.61 -11.17
C SER A 59 -7.70 3.78 -12.68
N ALA A 60 -6.87 2.96 -13.35
CA ALA A 60 -6.87 2.81 -14.80
C ALA A 60 -6.63 1.34 -15.17
N ALA A 61 -7.12 0.94 -16.35
CA ALA A 61 -6.83 -0.38 -16.91
C ALA A 61 -5.63 -0.30 -17.86
N THR A 62 -4.91 -1.42 -18.02
CA THR A 62 -3.84 -1.55 -18.99
C THR A 62 -4.38 -1.67 -20.41
N ASP A 63 -3.63 -1.12 -21.36
CA ASP A 63 -3.89 -1.19 -22.80
C ASP A 63 -3.47 -2.55 -23.41
N ALA A 64 -3.60 -2.68 -24.75
CA ALA A 64 -3.21 -3.89 -25.50
C ALA A 64 -1.71 -4.24 -25.39
N ASN A 65 -0.86 -3.31 -25.00
CA ASN A 65 0.58 -3.51 -24.80
C ASN A 65 0.94 -3.68 -23.32
N GLY A 66 -0.07 -3.75 -22.42
CA GLY A 66 0.11 -3.83 -20.99
C GLY A 66 0.52 -2.51 -20.33
N ASN A 67 0.48 -1.37 -21.04
CA ASN A 67 0.84 -0.09 -20.47
C ASN A 67 -0.37 0.55 -19.78
N TYR A 68 -0.10 1.33 -18.73
CA TYR A 68 -1.10 2.15 -18.07
C TYR A 68 -0.57 3.56 -17.81
N THR A 69 -1.47 4.52 -17.75
CA THR A 69 -1.17 5.91 -17.41
C THR A 69 -2.31 6.49 -16.60
N ILE A 70 -2.01 6.95 -15.39
CA ILE A 70 -2.94 7.63 -14.49
C ILE A 70 -2.44 9.07 -14.33
N ARG A 71 -3.22 10.01 -14.80
CA ARG A 71 -2.92 11.44 -14.78
C ARG A 71 -3.68 12.14 -13.67
N GLU A 72 -3.32 13.40 -13.42
CA GLU A 72 -4.02 14.31 -12.52
C GLU A 72 -4.09 13.81 -11.07
N ILE A 73 -3.05 13.12 -10.60
CA ILE A 73 -2.95 12.65 -9.24
C ILE A 73 -2.55 13.81 -8.32
N PRO A 74 -3.28 14.08 -7.23
CA PRO A 74 -2.90 15.08 -6.25
C PRO A 74 -1.50 14.86 -5.68
N LEU A 75 -0.85 15.91 -5.25
CA LEU A 75 0.45 15.82 -4.59
C LEU A 75 0.29 15.24 -3.18
N GLY A 76 1.30 14.57 -2.68
CA GLY A 76 1.32 14.05 -1.31
C GLY A 76 2.08 12.73 -1.14
N SER A 77 1.95 12.20 0.05
CA SER A 77 2.51 10.90 0.44
C SER A 77 1.80 10.37 1.70
N PRO A 78 1.90 9.07 2.03
CA PRO A 78 2.39 8.00 1.16
C PRO A 78 1.30 7.54 0.17
N TYR A 79 1.75 7.20 -1.02
CA TYR A 79 0.90 6.55 -2.02
C TYR A 79 1.16 5.05 -2.07
N THR A 80 0.07 4.30 -2.27
CA THR A 80 0.07 2.86 -2.54
C THR A 80 -0.43 2.62 -3.96
N ILE A 81 0.30 1.82 -4.72
CA ILE A 81 -0.07 1.43 -6.08
C ILE A 81 -0.32 -0.08 -6.07
N THR A 82 -1.52 -0.49 -6.49
CA THR A 82 -1.93 -1.90 -6.51
C THR A 82 -2.32 -2.29 -7.94
N ALA A 83 -1.78 -3.39 -8.43
CA ALA A 83 -2.18 -4.00 -9.70
C ALA A 83 -2.97 -5.27 -9.42
N LYS A 84 -4.13 -5.42 -10.09
CA LYS A 84 -5.03 -6.57 -9.95
C LYS A 84 -5.47 -7.08 -11.32
N TYR A 85 -5.51 -8.40 -11.49
CA TYR A 85 -6.08 -9.03 -12.66
C TYR A 85 -6.63 -10.41 -12.31
N ILE A 86 -7.69 -10.82 -12.98
CA ILE A 86 -8.36 -12.10 -12.70
C ILE A 86 -7.40 -13.26 -13.01
N GLY A 87 -7.22 -14.17 -12.05
CA GLY A 87 -6.32 -15.33 -12.17
C GLY A 87 -4.87 -15.05 -11.78
N TYR A 88 -4.53 -13.82 -11.42
CA TYR A 88 -3.20 -13.42 -10.96
C TYR A 88 -3.23 -12.96 -9.52
N GLY A 89 -2.11 -13.12 -8.82
CA GLY A 89 -1.92 -12.58 -7.48
C GLY A 89 -1.84 -11.05 -7.48
N ASP A 90 -2.49 -10.41 -6.50
CA ASP A 90 -2.46 -8.95 -6.33
C ASP A 90 -1.02 -8.47 -6.07
N GLN A 91 -0.56 -7.49 -6.84
CA GLN A 91 0.73 -6.86 -6.64
C GLN A 91 0.56 -5.48 -6.02
N LYS A 92 1.25 -5.23 -4.91
CA LYS A 92 1.15 -3.97 -4.17
C LYS A 92 2.53 -3.36 -3.92
N ARG A 93 2.66 -2.06 -4.17
CA ARG A 93 3.84 -1.27 -3.84
C ARG A 93 3.43 -0.03 -3.07
N THR A 94 4.13 0.27 -1.99
CA THR A 94 3.79 1.35 -1.04
C THR A 94 4.95 2.31 -0.85
N GLY A 95 4.66 3.47 -0.26
CA GLY A 95 5.69 4.42 0.18
C GLY A 95 6.12 5.43 -0.87
N TYR A 96 5.36 5.60 -1.95
CA TYR A 96 5.67 6.63 -2.94
C TYR A 96 5.27 8.02 -2.47
N SER A 97 6.09 9.01 -2.81
CA SER A 97 5.78 10.44 -2.68
C SER A 97 5.64 11.04 -4.07
N LEU A 98 4.59 11.83 -4.28
CA LEU A 98 4.32 12.50 -5.55
C LEU A 98 4.40 14.01 -5.36
N ASN A 99 5.31 14.63 -6.10
CA ASN A 99 5.54 16.07 -6.13
C ASN A 99 4.98 16.69 -7.41
N GLN A 100 5.05 18.02 -7.48
CA GLN A 100 4.54 18.77 -8.61
C GLN A 100 5.26 18.39 -9.91
N GLY A 101 4.47 17.98 -10.90
CA GLY A 101 4.99 17.62 -12.21
C GLY A 101 5.68 16.26 -12.29
N ASP A 102 5.69 15.49 -11.19
CA ASP A 102 6.32 14.17 -11.18
C ASP A 102 5.65 13.22 -12.19
N MET A 103 6.51 12.49 -12.91
CA MET A 103 6.11 11.35 -13.72
C MET A 103 6.75 10.09 -13.12
N LEU A 104 6.02 9.43 -12.23
CA LEU A 104 6.47 8.20 -11.58
C LEU A 104 6.20 7.00 -12.49
N ARG A 105 7.24 6.20 -12.75
CA ARG A 105 7.09 4.93 -13.45
C ARG A 105 7.14 3.76 -12.50
N VAL A 106 6.13 2.91 -12.54
CA VAL A 106 6.03 1.69 -11.71
C VAL A 106 5.60 0.53 -12.60
N ASP A 107 6.51 -0.39 -12.84
CA ASP A 107 6.24 -1.61 -13.63
C ASP A 107 5.93 -2.77 -12.68
N PHE A 108 4.99 -3.65 -13.08
CA PHE A 108 4.61 -4.83 -12.32
C PHE A 108 4.84 -6.11 -13.13
N THR A 109 5.27 -7.16 -12.44
CA THR A 109 5.26 -8.52 -12.96
C THR A 109 4.25 -9.31 -12.16
N MET A 110 3.22 -9.82 -12.82
CA MET A 110 2.14 -10.58 -12.18
C MET A 110 2.42 -12.07 -12.29
N SER A 111 2.19 -12.80 -11.21
CA SER A 111 2.30 -14.27 -11.15
C SER A 111 0.93 -14.89 -11.07
N ASP A 112 0.73 -16.04 -11.72
CA ASP A 112 -0.50 -16.82 -11.61
C ASP A 112 -0.80 -17.13 -10.14
N GLN A 113 -2.04 -16.93 -9.72
CA GLN A 113 -2.49 -17.17 -8.35
C GLN A 113 -2.32 -18.65 -7.93
N SER A 114 -2.27 -19.58 -8.89
CA SER A 114 -2.01 -20.99 -8.65
C SER A 114 -0.59 -21.29 -8.14
N GLN A 115 0.37 -20.39 -8.34
CA GLN A 115 1.74 -20.54 -7.82
C GLN A 115 1.93 -19.89 -6.44
N GLU A 116 0.98 -19.09 -5.98
CA GLU A 116 1.05 -18.38 -4.71
C GLU A 116 0.45 -19.17 -3.53
N LEU A 117 0.01 -20.42 -3.78
CA LEU A 117 -0.12 -21.43 -2.74
C LEU A 117 1.28 -21.92 -2.32
N LYS A 118 2.21 -21.02 -2.10
CA LYS A 118 3.27 -21.28 -1.15
C LYS A 118 2.58 -21.60 0.15
N GLU A 119 2.59 -22.93 0.44
CA GLU A 119 2.44 -23.48 1.76
C GLU A 119 2.67 -22.37 2.78
N ILE A 120 1.57 -21.89 3.35
CA ILE A 120 1.66 -21.16 4.60
C ILE A 120 2.17 -22.28 5.52
N GLU A 121 3.49 -22.41 5.60
CA GLU A 121 4.11 -22.98 6.73
C GLU A 121 3.59 -22.14 7.88
N VAL A 122 2.51 -22.63 8.48
CA VAL A 122 2.06 -22.18 9.78
C VAL A 122 3.22 -22.57 10.67
N VAL A 123 4.24 -21.72 10.67
CA VAL A 123 5.14 -21.65 11.79
C VAL A 123 4.21 -21.28 12.94
N ALA A 124 3.73 -22.31 13.61
CA ALA A 124 3.16 -22.21 14.94
C ALA A 124 4.30 -21.75 15.87
N ASN A 125 4.94 -20.65 15.49
CA ASN A 125 5.78 -19.87 16.34
C ASN A 125 4.85 -19.07 17.21
N SER A 126 4.41 -19.81 18.25
CA SER A 126 4.21 -19.23 19.57
C SER A 126 3.69 -17.81 19.49
N LEU A 127 2.40 -17.70 19.48
CA LEU A 127 1.75 -16.69 20.30
C LEU A 127 2.26 -16.83 21.74
N LYS A 128 3.52 -16.55 21.98
CA LYS A 128 3.97 -15.90 23.19
C LYS A 128 3.53 -14.43 23.08
N LYS A 129 2.23 -14.24 22.98
CA LYS A 129 1.64 -13.03 23.46
C LYS A 129 1.95 -13.05 24.95
N ASN A 130 2.91 -12.25 25.37
CA ASN A 130 2.98 -11.77 26.72
C ASN A 130 1.67 -11.03 26.95
N VAL A 131 0.65 -11.77 27.39
CA VAL A 131 -0.48 -11.19 28.06
C VAL A 131 0.06 -10.93 29.44
N ASP A 132 0.50 -9.70 29.68
CA ASP A 132 0.59 -9.14 31.01
C ASP A 132 -0.85 -9.12 31.56
N ASN A 133 -1.30 -10.29 31.98
CA ASN A 133 -2.47 -10.42 32.82
C ASN A 133 -1.97 -10.19 34.25
N GLU A 134 -2.23 -9.01 34.74
CA GLU A 134 -2.37 -8.75 36.15
C GLU A 134 -3.58 -9.54 36.70
N GLY A 135 -3.42 -10.83 36.78
CA GLY A 135 -4.38 -11.76 37.37
C GLY A 135 -3.63 -13.06 37.59
N ALA A 136 -3.57 -13.52 38.85
CA ALA A 136 -2.93 -14.75 39.26
C ALA A 136 -3.58 -15.97 38.59
N SER A 137 -3.19 -16.24 37.31
CA SER A 137 -3.52 -17.49 36.65
C SER A 137 -2.26 -18.35 36.56
N THR A 138 -2.20 -19.38 37.36
CA THR A 138 -1.15 -20.40 37.34
C THR A 138 -1.40 -21.33 36.15
N SER A 139 -0.69 -21.13 35.04
CA SER A 139 -0.73 -22.07 33.92
C SER A 139 0.30 -23.18 34.17
N VAL A 140 -0.16 -24.38 34.47
CA VAL A 140 0.68 -25.58 34.63
C VAL A 140 0.84 -26.24 33.29
N THR A 141 2.08 -26.27 32.76
CA THR A 141 2.38 -26.94 31.49
C THR A 141 2.51 -28.46 31.67
N ALA A 142 2.28 -29.23 30.59
CA ALA A 142 2.40 -30.68 30.60
C ALA A 142 3.81 -31.18 31.00
N GLN A 143 4.84 -30.35 30.90
CA GLN A 143 6.20 -30.63 31.33
C GLN A 143 6.39 -30.42 32.84
N ASP A 144 5.63 -29.51 33.45
CA ASP A 144 5.68 -29.26 34.88
C ASP A 144 4.98 -30.37 35.64
N ILE A 145 3.91 -30.95 35.06
CA ILE A 145 3.22 -32.13 35.61
C ILE A 145 4.14 -33.34 35.70
N LYS A 146 5.06 -33.51 34.76
CA LYS A 146 6.04 -34.63 34.78
C LYS A 146 7.15 -34.51 35.83
N LYS A 147 7.38 -33.31 36.34
CA LYS A 147 8.39 -33.00 37.36
C LYS A 147 7.88 -33.04 38.78
N LEU A 148 6.56 -33.05 38.94
CA LEU A 148 5.96 -33.10 40.27
C LEU A 148 6.04 -34.55 40.81
N PRO A 149 6.60 -34.79 41.96
CA PRO A 149 6.64 -36.11 42.60
C PRO A 149 5.25 -36.46 43.15
N VAL A 150 4.37 -36.90 42.27
CA VAL A 150 3.03 -37.36 42.65
C VAL A 150 3.14 -38.84 43.00
N ASN A 151 3.03 -39.13 44.26
CA ASN A 151 2.97 -40.49 44.78
C ASN A 151 1.53 -41.02 44.57
N GLY A 152 1.33 -41.79 43.48
CA GLY A 152 0.04 -42.31 43.10
C GLY A 152 -0.70 -41.38 42.10
N ARG A 153 -1.43 -41.97 41.17
CA ARG A 153 -2.22 -41.27 40.10
C ARG A 153 -3.46 -40.57 40.63
N ASN A 154 -3.35 -39.79 41.69
CA ASN A 154 -4.44 -39.10 42.29
C ASN A 154 -4.39 -37.60 41.94
N PHE A 155 -5.26 -37.17 41.05
CA PHE A 155 -5.35 -35.78 40.58
C PHE A 155 -5.80 -34.79 41.63
N THR A 156 -6.37 -35.26 42.77
CA THR A 156 -6.81 -34.37 43.85
C THR A 156 -5.65 -33.69 44.55
N SER A 157 -4.44 -34.29 44.55
CA SER A 157 -3.26 -33.64 45.11
C SER A 157 -2.71 -32.48 44.35
N LEU A 158 -3.16 -32.30 43.08
CA LEU A 158 -2.82 -31.14 42.27
C LEU A 158 -3.67 -29.88 42.57
N ILE A 159 -4.84 -30.09 43.12
CA ILE A 159 -5.75 -29.01 43.49
C ILE A 159 -5.25 -28.29 44.75
N ASP A 160 -4.64 -29.01 45.67
CA ASP A 160 -4.06 -28.44 46.89
C ASP A 160 -2.82 -27.59 46.69
N LEU A 161 -2.20 -27.67 45.49
CA LEU A 161 -1.07 -26.85 45.09
C LEU A 161 -1.49 -25.52 44.42
N SER A 162 -2.79 -25.33 44.21
CA SER A 162 -3.34 -24.09 43.67
C SER A 162 -3.59 -23.08 44.81
N PRO A 163 -2.99 -21.88 44.76
CA PRO A 163 -3.18 -20.86 45.78
C PRO A 163 -4.63 -20.28 45.82
N LEU A 164 -5.53 -20.80 44.98
CA LEU A 164 -6.92 -20.38 44.85
C LEU A 164 -7.91 -21.39 45.47
N SER A 165 -7.43 -22.44 46.12
CA SER A 165 -8.33 -23.47 46.72
C SER A 165 -8.75 -23.19 48.17
N ASN A 166 -8.70 -21.92 48.59
CA ASN A 166 -9.15 -21.53 49.91
C ASN A 166 -10.33 -20.55 49.82
#